data_5f2ea8a5cc8d8d4df79f95804a652f43
#
_entry.id   5f2ea8a5cc8d8d4df79f95804a652f43
#
_cell.length_a   1.000
_cell.length_b   1.000
_cell.length_c   1.000
_cell.angle_alpha   90.00
_cell.angle_beta   90.00
_cell.angle_gamma   90.00
#
_symmetry.space_group_name_H-M   'P 1'
#
loop_
_entity.id
_entity.type
_entity.pdbx_description
1 polymer ?
#
loop_
_entity_poly.entity_id
_entity_poly.type
_entity_poly.pdbx_seq_one_letter_code
_entity_poly.pdbx_strand_id
1 'polypeptide(L)'
;GDKNTAVGYQAGSAITTGSGNTTVGSYSLDANTTADDNTAMGQSALGANTTGGSNTGLGRSALTSNTEGTNNTAVGKDAMLTNTTGGGNVAVGKDALKDCSTGSNNTAVGENALANTTSDQNTAVGQNALLTNTSGNSNQAIGHDSLRNNTEGSDNTAVGTDTLRANTTGTANIAIGHEAYDAADTESNNLAIGKAALGGSVAGGELNIAIGNFALDAITSGDDNVAVGYEALTGETSGGQNTAIGKMALKTSNGGNGNTAVGNNALDDVTSGDENTAVGSNAGTATTTGVDNIFIGESSGGSNVSGSYKTIVGSNADTNGNTDGHEIIIGYNVDGGGQNKVRLGSGSNYIENDYANNANWAHSSDERLKTNIETDNLGLAFINELRTVTYNWKASDKLDTSLPGYMSSDTKDFDKLCKDTSVTMNGLIAQEVKTALDKVGADDSKYAVWSTDSKGIQRISESSFVMPLIKAVQELSATVTTLQQEINTLKGE
;
A
#
# COMPACT_ATOMS: atom_id res chain seq x y z
N GLY A 1 40.04 -9.83 -53.47
CA GLY A 1 40.12 -9.37 -52.07
C GLY A 1 41.38 -9.87 -51.39
N ASP A 2 41.92 -9.04 -50.52
CA ASP A 2 43.16 -9.35 -49.79
C ASP A 2 42.83 -9.92 -48.38
N LYS A 3 43.81 -10.63 -47.79
CA LYS A 3 43.76 -11.10 -46.39
C LYS A 3 42.63 -12.12 -46.11
N ASN A 4 42.20 -12.88 -47.09
CA ASN A 4 41.24 -13.97 -46.90
C ASN A 4 41.95 -15.26 -46.52
N THR A 5 41.38 -16.03 -45.56
CA THR A 5 41.84 -17.37 -45.22
C THR A 5 40.72 -18.37 -45.52
N ALA A 6 41.01 -19.39 -46.36
CA ALA A 6 40.02 -20.39 -46.72
C ALA A 6 40.58 -21.82 -46.54
N VAL A 7 39.89 -22.68 -45.79
CA VAL A 7 40.26 -24.07 -45.53
C VAL A 7 39.01 -24.98 -45.65
N GLY A 8 38.98 -25.82 -46.70
CA GLY A 8 37.86 -26.76 -46.88
C GLY A 8 37.38 -26.84 -48.32
N TYR A 9 36.55 -27.85 -48.63
CA TYR A 9 35.95 -28.01 -49.94
C TYR A 9 35.01 -26.86 -50.27
N GLN A 10 35.29 -26.09 -51.34
CA GLN A 10 34.57 -24.90 -51.79
C GLN A 10 34.46 -23.76 -50.73
N ALA A 11 35.32 -23.74 -49.72
CA ALA A 11 35.36 -22.64 -48.75
C ALA A 11 35.72 -21.34 -49.49
N GLY A 12 34.86 -20.31 -49.37
CA GLY A 12 35.05 -18.98 -49.99
C GLY A 12 35.22 -18.97 -51.51
N SER A 13 34.63 -19.97 -52.18
CA SER A 13 34.91 -20.20 -53.61
C SER A 13 34.44 -19.08 -54.56
N ALA A 14 33.43 -18.27 -54.17
CA ALA A 14 32.90 -17.14 -54.94
C ALA A 14 33.54 -15.79 -54.61
N ILE A 15 34.46 -15.69 -53.65
CA ILE A 15 35.06 -14.40 -53.26
C ILE A 15 35.80 -13.74 -54.37
N THR A 16 35.38 -12.55 -54.80
CA THR A 16 36.00 -11.76 -55.83
C THR A 16 36.77 -10.55 -55.27
N THR A 17 36.08 -9.61 -54.70
CA THR A 17 36.65 -8.38 -54.11
C THR A 17 36.63 -8.32 -52.61
N GLY A 18 35.81 -9.17 -51.90
CA GLY A 18 35.73 -9.21 -50.47
C GLY A 18 37.07 -9.45 -49.78
N SER A 19 37.34 -8.78 -48.68
CA SER A 19 38.60 -8.79 -47.94
C SER A 19 38.40 -9.14 -46.45
N GLY A 20 39.47 -9.63 -45.81
CA GLY A 20 39.43 -9.89 -44.35
C GLY A 20 38.60 -11.10 -43.93
N ASN A 21 38.16 -11.95 -44.84
CA ASN A 21 37.29 -13.08 -44.52
C ASN A 21 38.09 -14.30 -44.06
N THR A 22 37.60 -14.96 -42.98
CA THR A 22 38.13 -16.24 -42.50
C THR A 22 37.08 -17.34 -42.67
N THR A 23 37.35 -18.36 -43.50
CA THR A 23 36.37 -19.43 -43.78
C THR A 23 37.01 -20.81 -43.62
N VAL A 24 36.42 -21.65 -42.75
CA VAL A 24 36.90 -23.00 -42.46
C VAL A 24 35.74 -23.98 -42.46
N GLY A 25 35.68 -24.88 -43.41
CA GLY A 25 34.60 -25.86 -43.53
C GLY A 25 34.13 -26.08 -44.95
N SER A 26 33.51 -27.21 -45.24
CA SER A 26 32.94 -27.49 -46.57
C SER A 26 31.76 -26.56 -46.82
N TYR A 27 31.75 -25.87 -47.97
CA TYR A 27 30.73 -24.87 -48.38
C TYR A 27 30.56 -23.70 -47.39
N SER A 28 31.60 -23.37 -46.62
CA SER A 28 31.56 -22.19 -45.76
C SER A 28 31.82 -20.94 -46.60
N LEU A 29 30.99 -19.89 -46.46
CA LEU A 29 31.07 -18.59 -47.14
C LEU A 29 31.22 -18.73 -48.67
N ASP A 30 30.63 -19.77 -49.27
CA ASP A 30 30.87 -20.14 -50.68
C ASP A 30 30.13 -19.26 -51.69
N ALA A 31 29.08 -18.52 -51.30
CA ALA A 31 28.39 -17.54 -52.14
C ALA A 31 28.90 -16.11 -51.99
N ASN A 32 29.82 -15.81 -51.06
CA ASN A 32 30.31 -14.46 -50.81
C ASN A 32 31.09 -13.91 -52.01
N THR A 33 30.70 -12.74 -52.52
CA THR A 33 31.40 -12.09 -53.65
C THR A 33 32.18 -10.86 -53.23
N THR A 34 31.56 -9.96 -52.47
CA THR A 34 32.10 -8.62 -52.19
C THR A 34 32.15 -8.27 -50.69
N ALA A 35 31.52 -9.05 -49.84
CA ALA A 35 31.44 -8.74 -48.42
C ALA A 35 32.78 -8.96 -47.70
N ASP A 36 33.05 -8.06 -46.74
CA ASP A 36 34.28 -8.00 -45.95
C ASP A 36 34.08 -8.50 -44.51
N ASP A 37 35.19 -8.87 -43.88
CA ASP A 37 35.32 -9.10 -42.42
C ASP A 37 34.38 -10.18 -41.85
N ASN A 38 34.03 -11.21 -42.63
CA ASN A 38 33.23 -12.34 -42.16
C ASN A 38 34.11 -13.47 -41.62
N THR A 39 33.66 -14.09 -40.53
CA THR A 39 34.24 -15.31 -39.97
C THR A 39 33.23 -16.45 -40.09
N ALA A 40 33.52 -17.47 -40.87
CA ALA A 40 32.67 -18.64 -41.11
C ALA A 40 33.43 -19.93 -40.78
N MET A 41 33.06 -20.60 -39.66
CA MET A 41 33.71 -21.85 -39.25
C MET A 41 32.66 -22.95 -39.03
N GLY A 42 32.58 -23.88 -39.95
CA GLY A 42 31.62 -24.99 -39.94
C GLY A 42 31.10 -25.32 -41.34
N GLN A 43 30.55 -26.52 -41.53
CA GLN A 43 29.91 -26.89 -42.78
C GLN A 43 28.77 -25.91 -43.09
N SER A 44 28.77 -25.30 -44.26
CA SER A 44 27.75 -24.35 -44.74
C SER A 44 27.54 -23.12 -43.85
N ALA A 45 28.49 -22.77 -42.98
CA ALA A 45 28.42 -21.52 -42.20
C ALA A 45 28.48 -20.32 -43.17
N LEU A 46 27.53 -19.38 -43.07
CA LEU A 46 27.40 -18.22 -43.97
C LEU A 46 27.33 -18.60 -45.44
N GLY A 47 26.80 -19.81 -45.79
CA GLY A 47 26.86 -20.34 -47.16
C GLY A 47 26.21 -19.47 -48.21
N ALA A 48 25.03 -18.84 -47.93
CA ALA A 48 24.34 -17.98 -48.86
C ALA A 48 24.74 -16.50 -48.78
N ASN A 49 25.72 -16.12 -47.94
CA ASN A 49 26.10 -14.70 -47.77
C ASN A 49 26.65 -14.12 -49.05
N THR A 50 26.07 -13.00 -49.49
CA THR A 50 26.50 -12.34 -50.74
C THR A 50 27.18 -11.00 -50.50
N THR A 51 26.51 -10.10 -49.76
CA THR A 51 26.97 -8.73 -49.50
C THR A 51 27.01 -8.35 -48.01
N GLY A 52 26.53 -9.22 -47.11
CA GLY A 52 26.54 -8.98 -45.65
C GLY A 52 27.95 -9.05 -45.08
N GLY A 53 28.43 -7.95 -44.48
CA GLY A 53 29.75 -7.84 -43.86
C GLY A 53 29.74 -7.96 -42.34
N SER A 54 30.92 -8.22 -41.76
CA SER A 54 31.15 -8.25 -40.31
C SER A 54 30.32 -9.30 -39.58
N ASN A 55 30.04 -10.44 -40.18
CA ASN A 55 29.31 -11.53 -39.55
C ASN A 55 30.26 -12.61 -39.00
N THR A 56 29.92 -13.20 -37.89
CA THR A 56 30.58 -14.37 -37.28
C THR A 56 29.62 -15.56 -37.26
N GLY A 57 29.89 -16.59 -38.05
CA GLY A 57 29.13 -17.86 -38.05
C GLY A 57 30.05 -19.00 -37.60
N LEU A 58 29.86 -19.51 -36.38
CA LEU A 58 30.64 -20.61 -35.83
C LEU A 58 29.73 -21.80 -35.49
N GLY A 59 29.72 -22.80 -36.30
CA GLY A 59 28.88 -23.99 -36.17
C GLY A 59 28.35 -24.50 -37.52
N ARG A 60 27.88 -25.74 -37.57
CA ARG A 60 27.23 -26.25 -38.76
C ARG A 60 25.98 -25.42 -39.08
N SER A 61 25.89 -24.93 -40.30
CA SER A 61 24.77 -24.11 -40.80
C SER A 61 24.50 -22.81 -40.02
N ALA A 62 25.46 -22.31 -39.23
CA ALA A 62 25.31 -20.99 -38.59
C ALA A 62 25.20 -19.91 -39.66
N LEU A 63 24.14 -19.06 -39.62
CA LEU A 63 23.86 -18.01 -40.62
C LEU A 63 23.81 -18.52 -42.08
N THR A 64 23.41 -19.76 -42.31
CA THR A 64 23.46 -20.36 -43.67
C THR A 64 22.69 -19.53 -44.68
N SER A 65 21.51 -19.01 -44.37
CA SER A 65 20.66 -18.26 -45.32
C SER A 65 20.94 -16.76 -45.35
N ASN A 66 21.90 -16.25 -44.59
CA ASN A 66 22.23 -14.82 -44.59
C ASN A 66 22.64 -14.36 -45.98
N THR A 67 22.01 -13.32 -46.50
CA THR A 67 22.34 -12.75 -47.80
C THR A 67 22.97 -11.37 -47.70
N GLU A 68 22.29 -10.46 -46.96
CA GLU A 68 22.64 -9.05 -46.80
C GLU A 68 22.83 -8.61 -45.36
N GLY A 69 22.39 -9.43 -44.37
CA GLY A 69 22.48 -9.11 -42.95
C GLY A 69 23.92 -8.84 -42.48
N THR A 70 24.11 -7.82 -41.65
CA THR A 70 25.44 -7.36 -41.18
C THR A 70 25.55 -7.38 -39.67
N ASN A 71 26.80 -7.46 -39.18
CA ASN A 71 27.11 -7.37 -37.74
C ASN A 71 26.41 -8.47 -36.88
N ASN A 72 26.17 -9.62 -37.42
CA ASN A 72 25.57 -10.75 -36.73
C ASN A 72 26.62 -11.67 -36.12
N THR A 73 26.37 -12.19 -34.91
CA THR A 73 27.20 -13.23 -34.29
C THR A 73 26.35 -14.47 -34.02
N ALA A 74 26.65 -15.57 -34.72
CA ALA A 74 25.95 -16.85 -34.55
C ALA A 74 26.94 -17.94 -34.11
N VAL A 75 26.78 -18.48 -32.93
CA VAL A 75 27.63 -19.55 -32.37
C VAL A 75 26.76 -20.73 -31.97
N GLY A 76 26.84 -21.81 -32.73
CA GLY A 76 26.03 -23.01 -32.47
C GLY A 76 25.56 -23.65 -33.78
N LYS A 77 25.12 -24.91 -33.66
CA LYS A 77 24.51 -25.60 -34.80
C LYS A 77 23.16 -24.94 -35.13
N ASP A 78 22.94 -24.59 -36.39
CA ASP A 78 21.71 -24.00 -36.90
C ASP A 78 21.33 -22.66 -36.23
N ALA A 79 22.29 -21.97 -35.54
CA ALA A 79 22.07 -20.63 -34.99
C ALA A 79 21.84 -19.63 -36.13
N MET A 80 20.76 -18.84 -36.10
CA MET A 80 20.34 -17.89 -37.14
C MET A 80 20.22 -18.52 -38.52
N LEU A 81 19.69 -19.76 -38.57
CA LEU A 81 19.67 -20.54 -39.83
C LEU A 81 19.00 -19.80 -40.99
N THR A 82 17.85 -19.13 -40.74
CA THR A 82 17.01 -18.54 -41.79
C THR A 82 17.25 -17.02 -41.96
N ASN A 83 18.15 -16.42 -41.20
CA ASN A 83 18.38 -14.97 -41.32
C ASN A 83 18.77 -14.59 -42.77
N THR A 84 18.13 -13.57 -43.32
CA THR A 84 18.40 -13.07 -44.66
C THR A 84 18.98 -11.66 -44.65
N THR A 85 18.27 -10.71 -44.01
CA THR A 85 18.62 -9.28 -44.00
C THR A 85 18.76 -8.69 -42.59
N GLY A 86 18.34 -9.42 -41.55
CA GLY A 86 18.45 -8.96 -40.16
C GLY A 86 19.88 -8.67 -39.74
N GLY A 87 20.10 -7.57 -38.99
CA GLY A 87 21.44 -7.13 -38.59
C GLY A 87 21.57 -6.84 -37.11
N GLY A 88 22.81 -6.86 -36.61
CA GLY A 88 23.08 -6.57 -35.19
C GLY A 88 22.61 -7.64 -34.20
N ASN A 89 22.40 -8.87 -34.65
CA ASN A 89 21.91 -9.94 -33.78
C ASN A 89 23.04 -10.76 -33.13
N VAL A 90 22.83 -11.25 -31.94
CA VAL A 90 23.71 -12.20 -31.25
C VAL A 90 22.93 -13.48 -30.95
N ALA A 91 23.38 -14.62 -31.49
CA ALA A 91 22.79 -15.94 -31.24
C ALA A 91 23.87 -16.90 -30.76
N VAL A 92 23.76 -17.37 -29.52
CA VAL A 92 24.71 -18.33 -28.93
C VAL A 92 23.92 -19.53 -28.38
N GLY A 93 24.00 -20.65 -29.05
CA GLY A 93 23.29 -21.87 -28.71
C GLY A 93 22.80 -22.61 -29.95
N LYS A 94 22.50 -23.90 -29.80
CA LYS A 94 21.85 -24.69 -30.84
C LYS A 94 20.46 -24.11 -31.13
N ASP A 95 20.10 -23.89 -32.38
CA ASP A 95 18.81 -23.35 -32.82
C ASP A 95 18.45 -21.95 -32.21
N ALA A 96 19.42 -21.19 -31.63
CA ALA A 96 19.20 -19.83 -31.19
C ALA A 96 18.89 -18.89 -32.37
N LEU A 97 17.83 -18.07 -32.29
CA LEU A 97 17.34 -17.20 -33.36
C LEU A 97 17.19 -17.94 -34.73
N LYS A 98 16.82 -19.21 -34.69
CA LYS A 98 16.83 -20.09 -35.84
C LYS A 98 16.02 -19.56 -37.03
N ASP A 99 14.76 -19.17 -36.79
CA ASP A 99 13.80 -18.76 -37.80
C ASP A 99 13.61 -17.22 -37.87
N CYS A 100 14.62 -16.47 -37.42
CA CYS A 100 14.67 -15.01 -37.51
C CYS A 100 15.12 -14.58 -38.89
N SER A 101 14.21 -14.31 -39.79
CA SER A 101 14.55 -13.96 -41.20
C SER A 101 14.99 -12.51 -41.38
N THR A 102 14.33 -11.56 -40.74
CA THR A 102 14.53 -10.11 -40.96
C THR A 102 14.75 -9.32 -39.66
N GLY A 103 14.46 -9.90 -38.48
CA GLY A 103 14.58 -9.24 -37.20
C GLY A 103 16.00 -8.77 -36.86
N SER A 104 16.13 -7.62 -36.24
CA SER A 104 17.40 -6.95 -35.95
C SER A 104 17.56 -6.63 -34.46
N ASN A 105 18.81 -6.49 -34.02
CA ASN A 105 19.14 -6.10 -32.64
C ASN A 105 18.61 -7.06 -31.56
N ASN A 106 18.53 -8.34 -31.89
CA ASN A 106 18.12 -9.38 -30.94
C ASN A 106 19.33 -10.05 -30.28
N THR A 107 19.22 -10.39 -29.00
CA THR A 107 20.22 -11.18 -28.29
C THR A 107 19.60 -12.48 -27.81
N ALA A 108 20.07 -13.62 -28.27
CA ALA A 108 19.63 -14.95 -27.91
C ALA A 108 20.80 -15.82 -27.42
N VAL A 109 20.74 -16.24 -26.13
CA VAL A 109 21.78 -17.09 -25.54
C VAL A 109 21.10 -18.29 -24.85
N GLY A 110 21.24 -19.44 -25.46
CA GLY A 110 20.62 -20.70 -24.98
C GLY A 110 20.08 -21.55 -26.13
N GLU A 111 19.87 -22.83 -25.90
CA GLU A 111 19.21 -23.71 -26.87
C GLU A 111 17.77 -23.25 -27.11
N ASN A 112 17.39 -23.04 -28.38
CA ASN A 112 16.09 -22.54 -28.83
C ASN A 112 15.71 -21.14 -28.26
N ALA A 113 16.66 -20.36 -27.73
CA ALA A 113 16.36 -18.99 -27.33
C ALA A 113 15.92 -18.17 -28.55
N LEU A 114 14.74 -17.52 -28.46
CA LEU A 114 14.17 -16.68 -29.51
C LEU A 114 14.07 -17.39 -30.88
N ALA A 115 13.79 -18.69 -30.90
CA ALA A 115 13.94 -19.49 -32.13
C ALA A 115 13.00 -19.07 -33.27
N ASN A 116 11.80 -18.56 -33.00
CA ASN A 116 10.73 -18.34 -33.99
C ASN A 116 10.38 -16.86 -34.24
N THR A 117 11.29 -15.92 -34.06
CA THR A 117 11.00 -14.49 -34.16
C THR A 117 11.26 -13.88 -35.55
N THR A 118 10.46 -12.91 -35.93
CA THR A 118 10.77 -11.97 -37.01
C THR A 118 10.88 -10.52 -36.53
N SER A 119 10.78 -10.30 -35.25
CA SER A 119 10.71 -8.99 -34.57
C SER A 119 12.09 -8.49 -34.12
N ASP A 120 12.12 -7.27 -33.59
CA ASP A 120 13.33 -6.55 -33.24
C ASP A 120 13.51 -6.37 -31.72
N GLN A 121 14.75 -6.10 -31.30
CA GLN A 121 15.08 -5.57 -29.97
C GLN A 121 14.72 -6.50 -28.80
N ASN A 122 14.67 -7.80 -29.01
CA ASN A 122 14.41 -8.76 -27.95
C ASN A 122 15.69 -9.31 -27.32
N THR A 123 15.70 -9.57 -26.05
CA THR A 123 16.77 -10.24 -25.30
C THR A 123 16.24 -11.53 -24.68
N ALA A 124 16.79 -12.67 -25.06
CA ALA A 124 16.46 -13.99 -24.55
C ALA A 124 17.71 -14.70 -24.04
N VAL A 125 17.79 -14.97 -22.74
CA VAL A 125 18.90 -15.70 -22.11
C VAL A 125 18.38 -16.86 -21.31
N GLY A 126 18.56 -18.06 -21.79
CA GLY A 126 18.05 -19.32 -21.20
C GLY A 126 17.52 -20.27 -22.26
N GLN A 127 17.45 -21.56 -21.94
CA GLN A 127 16.83 -22.55 -22.81
C GLN A 127 15.35 -22.20 -23.00
N ASN A 128 14.86 -22.17 -24.23
CA ASN A 128 13.50 -21.84 -24.67
C ASN A 128 12.99 -20.45 -24.22
N ALA A 129 13.85 -19.54 -23.80
CA ALA A 129 13.43 -18.16 -23.51
C ALA A 129 12.89 -17.51 -24.80
N LEU A 130 11.68 -16.91 -24.75
CA LEU A 130 10.97 -16.33 -25.89
C LEU A 130 10.84 -17.28 -27.10
N LEU A 131 10.67 -18.58 -26.86
CA LEU A 131 10.69 -19.61 -27.91
C LEU A 131 9.71 -19.32 -29.05
N THR A 132 8.48 -18.91 -28.75
CA THR A 132 7.40 -18.76 -29.75
C THR A 132 7.13 -17.32 -30.16
N ASN A 133 7.98 -16.37 -29.77
CA ASN A 133 7.80 -14.97 -30.12
C ASN A 133 7.79 -14.79 -31.65
N THR A 134 6.70 -14.28 -32.19
CA THR A 134 6.58 -14.05 -33.64
C THR A 134 6.75 -12.59 -34.02
N SER A 135 6.01 -11.69 -33.39
CA SER A 135 6.00 -10.26 -33.69
C SER A 135 6.22 -9.32 -32.51
N GLY A 136 6.27 -9.85 -31.27
CA GLY A 136 6.52 -9.03 -30.08
C GLY A 136 7.93 -8.43 -30.06
N ASN A 137 8.02 -7.12 -29.79
CA ASN A 137 9.26 -6.36 -29.74
C ASN A 137 9.67 -5.98 -28.32
N SER A 138 10.94 -5.64 -28.12
CA SER A 138 11.45 -5.05 -26.89
C SER A 138 11.25 -5.92 -25.63
N ASN A 139 11.09 -7.23 -25.78
CA ASN A 139 10.94 -8.13 -24.64
C ASN A 139 12.30 -8.53 -24.06
N GLN A 140 12.37 -8.67 -22.75
CA GLN A 140 13.52 -9.17 -22.02
C GLN A 140 13.15 -10.44 -21.27
N ALA A 141 13.69 -11.58 -21.66
CA ALA A 141 13.45 -12.88 -21.04
C ALA A 141 14.78 -13.50 -20.57
N ILE A 142 14.94 -13.62 -19.26
CA ILE A 142 16.15 -14.19 -18.65
C ILE A 142 15.76 -15.34 -17.72
N GLY A 143 16.00 -16.56 -18.14
CA GLY A 143 15.65 -17.79 -17.41
C GLY A 143 15.17 -18.89 -18.33
N HIS A 144 15.18 -20.13 -17.84
CA HIS A 144 14.61 -21.28 -18.54
C HIS A 144 13.10 -21.07 -18.72
N ASP A 145 12.55 -21.27 -19.91
CA ASP A 145 11.14 -21.11 -20.28
C ASP A 145 10.53 -19.73 -19.94
N SER A 146 11.35 -18.70 -19.75
CA SER A 146 10.89 -17.33 -19.51
C SER A 146 10.23 -16.74 -20.78
N LEU A 147 9.00 -16.19 -20.68
CA LEU A 147 8.19 -15.69 -21.82
C LEU A 147 8.06 -16.72 -22.95
N ARG A 148 8.08 -18.01 -22.63
CA ARG A 148 8.18 -19.07 -23.64
C ARG A 148 7.10 -19.00 -24.71
N ASN A 149 5.83 -18.75 -24.31
CA ASN A 149 4.67 -18.80 -25.20
C ASN A 149 4.30 -17.42 -25.78
N ASN A 150 5.08 -16.38 -25.50
CA ASN A 150 4.81 -15.05 -26.07
C ASN A 150 4.77 -15.10 -27.58
N THR A 151 3.73 -14.55 -28.19
CA THR A 151 3.57 -14.48 -29.66
C THR A 151 3.66 -13.06 -30.18
N GLU A 152 2.85 -12.14 -29.65
CA GLU A 152 2.71 -10.76 -30.10
C GLU A 152 3.00 -9.73 -28.98
N GLY A 153 3.01 -10.14 -27.72
CA GLY A 153 3.27 -9.26 -26.56
C GLY A 153 4.60 -8.53 -26.65
N SER A 154 4.60 -7.24 -26.33
CA SER A 154 5.77 -6.35 -26.42
C SER A 154 6.06 -5.68 -25.06
N ASP A 155 7.29 -5.16 -24.93
CA ASP A 155 7.71 -4.39 -23.76
C ASP A 155 7.64 -5.16 -22.42
N ASN A 156 7.69 -6.49 -22.47
CA ASN A 156 7.66 -7.32 -21.27
C ASN A 156 9.07 -7.58 -20.73
N THR A 157 9.20 -7.57 -19.38
CA THR A 157 10.43 -7.96 -18.68
C THR A 157 10.18 -9.17 -17.80
N ALA A 158 10.84 -10.28 -18.09
CA ALA A 158 10.70 -11.55 -17.38
C ALA A 158 12.08 -12.06 -16.92
N VAL A 159 12.30 -12.18 -15.61
CA VAL A 159 13.56 -12.65 -15.02
C VAL A 159 13.30 -13.76 -14.03
N GLY A 160 13.62 -14.97 -14.39
CA GLY A 160 13.40 -16.19 -13.56
C GLY A 160 12.98 -17.38 -14.41
N THR A 161 13.03 -18.57 -13.83
CA THR A 161 12.53 -19.80 -14.46
C THR A 161 11.00 -19.77 -14.49
N ASP A 162 10.39 -20.16 -15.63
CA ASP A 162 8.95 -20.21 -15.87
C ASP A 162 8.22 -18.86 -15.65
N THR A 163 8.95 -17.73 -15.74
CA THR A 163 8.38 -16.38 -15.53
C THR A 163 7.60 -15.95 -16.77
N LEU A 164 6.36 -15.44 -16.62
CA LEU A 164 5.49 -15.04 -17.74
C LEU A 164 5.36 -16.13 -18.81
N ARG A 165 5.42 -17.39 -18.42
CA ARG A 165 5.52 -18.50 -19.36
C ARG A 165 4.33 -18.62 -20.31
N ALA A 166 3.11 -18.38 -19.83
CA ALA A 166 1.88 -18.51 -20.61
C ALA A 166 1.53 -17.26 -21.42
N ASN A 167 2.18 -16.10 -21.18
CA ASN A 167 1.87 -14.86 -21.88
C ASN A 167 1.90 -15.05 -23.40
N THR A 168 0.83 -14.61 -24.07
CA THR A 168 0.74 -14.66 -25.56
C THR A 168 0.74 -13.28 -26.18
N THR A 169 -0.15 -12.37 -25.74
CA THR A 169 -0.31 -11.02 -26.31
C THR A 169 -0.21 -9.90 -25.27
N GLY A 170 -0.13 -10.22 -23.98
CA GLY A 170 0.01 -9.23 -22.91
C GLY A 170 1.25 -8.36 -23.06
N THR A 171 1.13 -7.06 -22.77
CA THR A 171 2.20 -6.06 -22.98
C THR A 171 2.55 -5.30 -21.70
N ALA A 172 3.77 -4.77 -21.65
CA ALA A 172 4.24 -3.91 -20.57
C ALA A 172 4.17 -4.58 -19.17
N ASN A 173 4.32 -5.89 -19.11
CA ASN A 173 4.37 -6.63 -17.85
C ASN A 173 5.80 -6.75 -17.33
N ILE A 174 5.97 -6.63 -16.02
CA ILE A 174 7.26 -6.88 -15.36
C ILE A 174 7.09 -8.04 -14.39
N ALA A 175 7.81 -9.13 -14.61
CA ALA A 175 7.80 -10.29 -13.74
C ALA A 175 9.22 -10.72 -13.35
N ILE A 176 9.51 -10.81 -12.06
CA ILE A 176 10.83 -11.18 -11.53
C ILE A 176 10.66 -12.22 -10.42
N GLY A 177 11.11 -13.44 -10.66
CA GLY A 177 11.01 -14.55 -9.70
C GLY A 177 10.67 -15.87 -10.37
N HIS A 178 10.89 -16.98 -9.69
CA HIS A 178 10.47 -18.31 -10.16
C HIS A 178 8.94 -18.37 -10.20
N GLU A 179 8.37 -18.75 -11.33
CA GLU A 179 6.91 -18.84 -11.54
C GLU A 179 6.17 -17.49 -11.26
N ALA A 180 6.87 -16.35 -11.35
CA ALA A 180 6.19 -15.07 -11.24
C ALA A 180 5.33 -14.83 -12.50
N TYR A 181 4.02 -14.57 -12.30
CA TYR A 181 3.06 -14.30 -13.36
C TYR A 181 3.06 -15.35 -14.48
N ASP A 182 3.21 -16.63 -14.11
CA ASP A 182 3.46 -17.71 -15.06
C ASP A 182 2.22 -18.16 -15.85
N ALA A 183 1.02 -17.88 -15.36
CA ALA A 183 -0.26 -18.24 -15.98
C ALA A 183 -0.94 -17.11 -16.75
N ALA A 184 -0.38 -15.90 -16.76
CA ALA A 184 -0.86 -14.76 -17.56
C ALA A 184 -0.89 -15.09 -19.06
N ASP A 185 -1.95 -14.70 -19.76
CA ASP A 185 -2.09 -14.96 -21.21
C ASP A 185 -2.16 -13.66 -22.03
N THR A 186 -3.07 -12.76 -21.72
CA THR A 186 -3.37 -11.56 -22.52
C THR A 186 -3.28 -10.25 -21.76
N GLU A 187 -3.19 -10.29 -20.43
CA GLU A 187 -3.25 -9.15 -19.54
C GLU A 187 -1.99 -8.29 -19.62
N SER A 188 -2.16 -6.99 -19.37
CA SER A 188 -1.11 -5.99 -19.55
C SER A 188 -0.91 -5.11 -18.32
N ASN A 189 0.25 -4.43 -18.26
CA ASN A 189 0.57 -3.43 -17.25
C ASN A 189 0.63 -3.97 -15.81
N ASN A 190 0.99 -5.23 -15.62
CA ASN A 190 1.12 -5.85 -14.30
C ASN A 190 2.59 -5.89 -13.85
N LEU A 191 2.81 -5.73 -12.53
CA LEU A 191 4.11 -5.87 -11.88
C LEU A 191 4.09 -7.03 -10.89
N ALA A 192 4.90 -8.06 -11.12
CA ALA A 192 5.04 -9.22 -10.25
C ALA A 192 6.51 -9.43 -9.83
N ILE A 193 6.82 -9.29 -8.54
CA ILE A 193 8.18 -9.52 -8.01
C ILE A 193 8.11 -10.48 -6.81
N GLY A 194 8.64 -11.66 -6.97
CA GLY A 194 8.67 -12.73 -5.96
C GLY A 194 8.32 -14.08 -6.56
N LYS A 195 8.58 -15.16 -5.81
CA LYS A 195 8.17 -16.50 -6.22
C LYS A 195 6.63 -16.56 -6.30
N ALA A 196 6.09 -16.99 -7.44
CA ALA A 196 4.65 -17.13 -7.68
C ALA A 196 3.84 -15.85 -7.32
N ALA A 197 4.45 -14.66 -7.43
CA ALA A 197 3.70 -13.41 -7.36
C ALA A 197 2.82 -13.29 -8.61
N LEU A 198 1.52 -12.98 -8.47
CA LEU A 198 0.54 -13.05 -9.57
C LEU A 198 0.53 -14.42 -10.27
N GLY A 199 0.85 -15.52 -9.56
CA GLY A 199 0.98 -16.87 -10.14
C GLY A 199 -0.33 -17.53 -10.52
N GLY A 200 -1.49 -16.95 -10.13
CA GLY A 200 -2.81 -17.48 -10.45
C GLY A 200 -3.16 -17.39 -11.93
N SER A 201 -4.19 -18.11 -12.34
CA SER A 201 -4.73 -18.04 -13.70
C SER A 201 -5.43 -16.70 -13.90
N VAL A 202 -4.71 -15.70 -14.34
CA VAL A 202 -5.22 -14.35 -14.57
C VAL A 202 -5.98 -14.33 -15.89
N ALA A 203 -7.28 -14.16 -15.83
CA ALA A 203 -8.12 -13.98 -17.01
C ALA A 203 -8.78 -12.58 -16.91
N GLY A 204 -8.06 -11.54 -17.31
CA GLY A 204 -8.57 -10.16 -17.40
C GLY A 204 -8.14 -9.20 -16.30
N GLY A 205 -7.25 -9.57 -15.36
CA GLY A 205 -6.73 -8.63 -14.34
C GLY A 205 -5.59 -7.76 -14.85
N GLU A 206 -5.74 -6.45 -14.81
CA GLU A 206 -4.76 -5.47 -15.27
C GLU A 206 -4.36 -4.48 -14.16
N LEU A 207 -3.25 -3.78 -14.36
CA LEU A 207 -2.78 -2.71 -13.47
C LEU A 207 -2.51 -3.18 -12.02
N ASN A 208 -2.19 -4.44 -11.83
CA ASN A 208 -1.90 -4.99 -10.50
C ASN A 208 -0.41 -4.91 -10.16
N ILE A 209 -0.12 -4.63 -8.90
CA ILE A 209 1.23 -4.65 -8.32
C ILE A 209 1.31 -5.73 -7.26
N ALA A 210 2.12 -6.76 -7.47
CA ALA A 210 2.39 -7.84 -6.54
C ALA A 210 3.89 -7.92 -6.21
N ILE A 211 4.29 -7.57 -5.01
CA ILE A 211 5.69 -7.62 -4.55
C ILE A 211 5.78 -8.47 -3.28
N GLY A 212 6.28 -9.66 -3.41
CA GLY A 212 6.39 -10.66 -2.34
C GLY A 212 6.08 -12.05 -2.83
N ASN A 213 6.62 -13.07 -2.18
CA ASN A 213 6.28 -14.46 -2.54
C ASN A 213 4.78 -14.70 -2.28
N PHE A 214 4.09 -15.24 -3.27
CA PHE A 214 2.65 -15.55 -3.23
C PHE A 214 1.75 -14.32 -3.03
N ALA A 215 2.23 -13.10 -3.34
CA ALA A 215 1.38 -11.93 -3.37
C ALA A 215 0.43 -12.01 -4.58
N LEU A 216 -0.90 -11.80 -4.37
CA LEU A 216 -1.93 -11.88 -5.42
C LEU A 216 -1.89 -13.16 -6.26
N ASP A 217 -1.54 -14.31 -5.68
CA ASP A 217 -1.33 -15.54 -6.45
C ASP A 217 -2.62 -16.25 -6.91
N ALA A 218 -3.80 -15.84 -6.40
CA ALA A 218 -5.08 -16.41 -6.82
C ALA A 218 -5.92 -15.50 -7.75
N ILE A 219 -5.43 -14.31 -8.12
CA ILE A 219 -6.23 -13.34 -8.88
C ILE A 219 -6.63 -13.87 -10.27
N THR A 220 -7.88 -13.60 -10.66
CA THR A 220 -8.42 -14.02 -11.97
C THR A 220 -8.97 -12.86 -12.81
N SER A 221 -9.54 -11.83 -12.21
CA SER A 221 -10.15 -10.71 -12.93
C SER A 221 -10.14 -9.36 -12.19
N GLY A 222 -9.49 -9.29 -11.01
CA GLY A 222 -9.41 -8.04 -10.25
C GLY A 222 -8.37 -7.07 -10.81
N ASP A 223 -8.71 -5.78 -10.91
CA ASP A 223 -7.86 -4.73 -11.43
C ASP A 223 -7.40 -3.77 -10.31
N ASP A 224 -6.35 -3.00 -10.61
CA ASP A 224 -5.89 -1.89 -9.76
C ASP A 224 -5.52 -2.29 -8.32
N ASN A 225 -5.09 -3.53 -8.08
CA ASN A 225 -4.70 -3.97 -6.75
C ASN A 225 -3.19 -3.74 -6.48
N VAL A 226 -2.88 -3.38 -5.24
CA VAL A 226 -1.50 -3.26 -4.74
C VAL A 226 -1.28 -4.24 -3.59
N ALA A 227 -0.44 -5.24 -3.79
CA ALA A 227 -0.06 -6.23 -2.78
C ALA A 227 1.45 -6.21 -2.55
N VAL A 228 1.89 -5.78 -1.37
CA VAL A 228 3.30 -5.74 -0.99
C VAL A 228 3.52 -6.50 0.31
N GLY A 229 4.07 -7.69 0.22
CA GLY A 229 4.34 -8.57 1.36
C GLY A 229 4.16 -10.05 1.03
N TYR A 230 4.70 -10.90 1.88
CA TYR A 230 4.48 -12.34 1.81
C TYR A 230 2.99 -12.67 1.99
N GLU A 231 2.38 -13.37 1.03
CA GLU A 231 0.95 -13.73 1.03
C GLU A 231 -0.01 -12.53 1.19
N ALA A 232 0.36 -11.33 0.75
CA ALA A 232 -0.57 -10.21 0.69
C ALA A 232 -1.59 -10.43 -0.43
N LEU A 233 -2.91 -10.27 -0.14
CA LEU A 233 -4.02 -10.50 -1.09
C LEU A 233 -4.00 -11.89 -1.77
N THR A 234 -3.45 -12.91 -1.10
CA THR A 234 -3.29 -14.25 -1.68
C THR A 234 -4.62 -14.88 -2.11
N GLY A 235 -5.71 -14.65 -1.36
CA GLY A 235 -7.03 -15.22 -1.64
C GLY A 235 -7.88 -14.45 -2.66
N GLU A 236 -7.44 -13.26 -3.09
CA GLU A 236 -8.24 -12.39 -3.97
C GLU A 236 -8.36 -12.95 -5.38
N THR A 237 -9.59 -13.07 -5.86
CA THR A 237 -9.86 -13.56 -7.22
C THR A 237 -10.43 -12.51 -8.17
N SER A 238 -11.34 -11.65 -7.70
CA SER A 238 -12.10 -10.74 -8.55
C SER A 238 -12.25 -9.31 -8.03
N GLY A 239 -11.89 -9.06 -6.76
CA GLY A 239 -11.93 -7.72 -6.17
C GLY A 239 -10.86 -6.79 -6.75
N GLY A 240 -11.19 -5.50 -6.85
CA GLY A 240 -10.31 -4.48 -7.39
C GLY A 240 -10.08 -3.31 -6.43
N GLN A 241 -9.08 -2.48 -6.75
CA GLN A 241 -8.75 -1.26 -6.01
C GLN A 241 -8.35 -1.49 -4.55
N ASN A 242 -7.86 -2.69 -4.22
CA ASN A 242 -7.38 -3.00 -2.88
C ASN A 242 -5.90 -2.65 -2.70
N THR A 243 -5.54 -2.14 -1.54
CA THR A 243 -4.16 -1.88 -1.15
C THR A 243 -3.80 -2.72 0.08
N ALA A 244 -2.92 -3.69 -0.07
CA ALA A 244 -2.44 -4.58 0.98
C ALA A 244 -0.91 -4.44 1.13
N ILE A 245 -0.46 -3.83 2.22
CA ILE A 245 0.97 -3.64 2.51
C ILE A 245 1.30 -4.28 3.86
N GLY A 246 1.97 -5.41 3.81
CA GLY A 246 2.35 -6.19 4.99
C GLY A 246 2.22 -7.69 4.74
N LYS A 247 2.90 -8.48 5.57
CA LYS A 247 2.75 -9.92 5.54
C LYS A 247 1.29 -10.31 5.81
N MET A 248 0.66 -11.07 4.92
CA MET A 248 -0.72 -11.56 5.05
C MET A 248 -1.78 -10.43 5.20
N ALA A 249 -1.52 -9.21 4.74
CA ALA A 249 -2.54 -8.18 4.68
C ALA A 249 -3.60 -8.57 3.65
N LEU A 250 -4.92 -8.48 4.00
CA LEU A 250 -6.05 -8.91 3.16
C LEU A 250 -5.91 -10.33 2.61
N LYS A 251 -5.35 -11.24 3.40
CA LYS A 251 -4.98 -12.58 2.91
C LYS A 251 -6.16 -13.38 2.37
N THR A 252 -7.32 -13.32 3.00
CA THR A 252 -8.50 -14.13 2.62
C THR A 252 -9.52 -13.37 1.79
N SER A 253 -9.22 -12.11 1.40
CA SER A 253 -10.11 -11.32 0.54
C SER A 253 -10.45 -12.08 -0.74
N ASN A 254 -11.73 -12.09 -1.10
CA ASN A 254 -12.22 -12.73 -2.31
C ASN A 254 -13.44 -11.97 -2.85
N GLY A 255 -13.20 -11.00 -3.70
CA GLY A 255 -14.23 -10.14 -4.29
C GLY A 255 -14.52 -8.85 -3.52
N GLY A 256 -13.83 -8.57 -2.42
CA GLY A 256 -13.89 -7.27 -1.73
C GLY A 256 -13.17 -6.18 -2.50
N ASN A 257 -13.74 -4.95 -2.52
CA ASN A 257 -13.21 -3.83 -3.29
C ASN A 257 -12.86 -2.64 -2.40
N GLY A 258 -11.87 -1.85 -2.83
CA GLY A 258 -11.55 -0.57 -2.20
C GLY A 258 -10.97 -0.68 -0.78
N ASN A 259 -10.52 -1.85 -0.35
CA ASN A 259 -9.96 -2.02 0.98
C ASN A 259 -8.50 -1.56 1.06
N THR A 260 -8.15 -0.90 2.15
CA THR A 260 -6.77 -0.49 2.46
C THR A 260 -6.29 -1.17 3.74
N ALA A 261 -5.31 -2.06 3.64
CA ALA A 261 -4.71 -2.77 4.75
C ALA A 261 -3.20 -2.52 4.81
N VAL A 262 -2.73 -1.87 5.87
CA VAL A 262 -1.30 -1.59 6.08
C VAL A 262 -0.86 -2.14 7.44
N GLY A 263 -0.15 -3.24 7.43
CA GLY A 263 0.33 -3.93 8.63
C GLY A 263 0.33 -5.44 8.47
N ASN A 264 1.04 -6.14 9.37
CA ASN A 264 0.99 -7.60 9.42
C ASN A 264 -0.42 -8.05 9.79
N ASN A 265 -1.03 -8.96 9.02
CA ASN A 265 -2.38 -9.48 9.20
C ASN A 265 -3.47 -8.38 9.31
N ALA A 266 -3.28 -7.20 8.74
CA ALA A 266 -4.34 -6.20 8.69
C ALA A 266 -5.45 -6.70 7.75
N LEU A 267 -6.72 -6.73 8.22
CA LEU A 267 -7.89 -7.22 7.49
C LEU A 267 -7.71 -8.64 6.91
N ASP A 268 -6.97 -9.53 7.56
CA ASP A 268 -6.62 -10.82 6.95
C ASP A 268 -7.79 -11.80 6.80
N ASP A 269 -8.87 -11.66 7.56
CA ASP A 269 -10.11 -12.45 7.47
C ASP A 269 -11.21 -11.83 6.58
N VAL A 270 -10.98 -10.65 5.97
CA VAL A 270 -11.96 -10.06 5.04
C VAL A 270 -12.21 -11.00 3.88
N THR A 271 -13.48 -11.33 3.64
CA THR A 271 -13.88 -12.18 2.50
C THR A 271 -14.53 -11.38 1.38
N SER A 272 -15.54 -10.58 1.69
CA SER A 272 -16.29 -9.77 0.72
C SER A 272 -16.67 -8.39 1.25
N GLY A 273 -16.02 -7.93 2.33
CA GLY A 273 -16.22 -6.57 2.83
C GLY A 273 -15.55 -5.53 1.92
N ASP A 274 -16.23 -4.41 1.70
CA ASP A 274 -15.75 -3.32 0.84
C ASP A 274 -15.36 -2.09 1.66
N GLU A 275 -14.47 -1.25 1.09
CA GLU A 275 -14.19 0.11 1.55
C GLU A 275 -13.68 0.19 3.01
N ASN A 276 -13.05 -0.87 3.51
CA ASN A 276 -12.46 -0.86 4.85
C ASN A 276 -11.02 -0.30 4.83
N THR A 277 -10.66 0.48 5.83
CA THR A 277 -9.31 0.98 6.04
C THR A 277 -8.75 0.45 7.35
N ALA A 278 -7.65 -0.30 7.31
CA ALA A 278 -6.94 -0.79 8.50
C ALA A 278 -5.45 -0.44 8.44
N VAL A 279 -4.95 0.21 9.48
CA VAL A 279 -3.55 0.59 9.62
C VAL A 279 -3.03 0.15 10.99
N GLY A 280 -2.21 -0.87 11.02
CA GLY A 280 -1.63 -1.46 12.23
C GLY A 280 -1.54 -2.97 12.14
N SER A 281 -0.65 -3.57 12.94
CA SER A 281 -0.59 -5.04 13.04
C SER A 281 -1.91 -5.57 13.62
N ASN A 282 -2.49 -6.57 12.98
CA ASN A 282 -3.78 -7.18 13.34
C ASN A 282 -4.95 -6.19 13.43
N ALA A 283 -4.89 -5.03 12.73
CA ALA A 283 -6.02 -4.11 12.69
C ALA A 283 -7.17 -4.72 11.85
N GLY A 284 -8.38 -4.78 12.41
CA GLY A 284 -9.57 -5.31 11.76
C GLY A 284 -9.52 -6.79 11.39
N THR A 285 -8.66 -7.59 12.06
CA THR A 285 -8.38 -9.01 11.70
C THR A 285 -9.61 -9.87 11.56
N ALA A 286 -10.59 -9.76 12.45
CA ALA A 286 -11.80 -10.58 12.44
C ALA A 286 -12.87 -10.10 11.44
N THR A 287 -12.68 -8.97 10.75
CA THR A 287 -13.67 -8.44 9.80
C THR A 287 -13.80 -9.37 8.60
N THR A 288 -15.01 -9.82 8.30
CA THR A 288 -15.28 -10.72 7.16
C THR A 288 -16.11 -10.05 6.07
N THR A 289 -17.27 -9.49 6.41
CA THR A 289 -18.22 -8.89 5.47
C THR A 289 -18.58 -7.45 5.82
N GLY A 290 -18.02 -6.89 6.91
CA GLY A 290 -18.24 -5.50 7.29
C GLY A 290 -17.74 -4.52 6.23
N VAL A 291 -18.43 -3.40 6.04
CA VAL A 291 -18.10 -2.38 5.03
C VAL A 291 -17.89 -1.01 5.70
N ASP A 292 -17.14 -0.12 5.03
CA ASP A 292 -16.95 1.27 5.46
C ASP A 292 -16.36 1.40 6.90
N ASN A 293 -15.47 0.52 7.28
CA ASN A 293 -14.84 0.58 8.61
C ASN A 293 -13.43 1.21 8.55
N ILE A 294 -13.07 1.95 9.60
CA ILE A 294 -11.74 2.52 9.81
C ILE A 294 -11.15 1.94 11.10
N PHE A 295 -10.05 1.19 11.00
CA PHE A 295 -9.30 0.60 12.11
C PHE A 295 -7.86 1.12 12.11
N ILE A 296 -7.47 1.94 13.07
CA ILE A 296 -6.11 2.47 13.16
C ILE A 296 -5.51 2.16 14.53
N GLY A 297 -4.46 1.38 14.55
CA GLY A 297 -3.75 0.91 15.75
C GLY A 297 -3.57 -0.60 15.76
N GLU A 298 -2.60 -1.07 16.53
CA GLU A 298 -2.39 -2.50 16.74
C GLU A 298 -3.65 -3.15 17.32
N SER A 299 -4.14 -4.22 16.70
CA SER A 299 -5.34 -4.95 17.12
C SER A 299 -6.60 -4.09 17.30
N SER A 300 -6.69 -2.96 16.60
CA SER A 300 -7.92 -2.14 16.63
C SER A 300 -9.04 -2.83 15.85
N GLY A 301 -10.26 -2.85 16.41
CA GLY A 301 -11.41 -3.50 15.77
C GLY A 301 -11.26 -5.02 15.61
N GLY A 302 -10.47 -5.67 16.48
CA GLY A 302 -10.13 -7.09 16.37
C GLY A 302 -11.32 -8.05 16.57
N SER A 303 -12.43 -7.60 17.15
CA SER A 303 -13.66 -8.40 17.34
C SER A 303 -14.78 -8.06 16.35
N ASN A 304 -14.57 -7.14 15.42
CA ASN A 304 -15.58 -6.78 14.43
C ASN A 304 -15.64 -7.82 13.30
N VAL A 305 -16.66 -8.65 13.28
CA VAL A 305 -16.80 -9.69 12.23
C VAL A 305 -17.59 -9.19 11.02
N SER A 306 -18.76 -8.60 11.22
CA SER A 306 -19.66 -8.17 10.15
C SER A 306 -20.21 -6.74 10.32
N GLY A 307 -19.81 -6.03 11.40
CA GLY A 307 -20.29 -4.67 11.64
C GLY A 307 -19.70 -3.67 10.65
N SER A 308 -20.52 -2.69 10.25
CA SER A 308 -20.16 -1.66 9.27
C SER A 308 -20.20 -0.25 9.87
N TYR A 309 -19.59 0.73 9.19
CA TYR A 309 -19.58 2.16 9.55
C TYR A 309 -18.92 2.48 10.90
N LYS A 310 -17.86 1.77 11.23
CA LYS A 310 -17.14 1.97 12.49
C LYS A 310 -15.87 2.79 12.28
N THR A 311 -15.55 3.66 13.22
CA THR A 311 -14.27 4.37 13.29
C THR A 311 -13.59 4.04 14.60
N ILE A 312 -12.56 3.22 14.56
CA ILE A 312 -11.82 2.76 15.75
C ILE A 312 -10.36 3.17 15.62
N VAL A 313 -9.92 4.05 16.53
CA VAL A 313 -8.55 4.59 16.52
C VAL A 313 -7.90 4.39 17.89
N GLY A 314 -6.89 3.55 17.92
CA GLY A 314 -6.11 3.26 19.13
C GLY A 314 -5.74 1.79 19.23
N SER A 315 -4.60 1.51 19.86
CA SER A 315 -4.16 0.13 20.07
C SER A 315 -5.12 -0.59 21.02
N ASN A 316 -5.51 -1.81 20.67
CA ASN A 316 -6.49 -2.65 21.37
C ASN A 316 -7.86 -1.95 21.62
N ALA A 317 -8.17 -0.89 20.89
CA ALA A 317 -9.53 -0.34 20.91
C ALA A 317 -10.45 -1.24 20.09
N ASP A 318 -11.62 -1.60 20.62
CA ASP A 318 -12.45 -2.62 19.99
C ASP A 318 -13.94 -2.30 20.07
N THR A 319 -14.74 -2.89 19.21
CA THR A 319 -16.20 -2.77 19.20
C THR A 319 -16.84 -3.66 20.29
N ASN A 320 -18.03 -3.30 20.72
CA ASN A 320 -18.83 -4.14 21.60
C ASN A 320 -19.91 -4.91 20.82
N GLY A 321 -19.54 -5.48 19.68
CA GLY A 321 -20.42 -6.35 18.91
C GLY A 321 -20.39 -6.11 17.40
N ASN A 322 -21.04 -7.01 16.66
CA ASN A 322 -21.08 -7.09 15.21
C ASN A 322 -22.32 -6.40 14.58
N THR A 323 -22.95 -5.48 15.29
CA THR A 323 -24.12 -4.78 14.77
C THR A 323 -23.70 -3.65 13.83
N ASP A 324 -24.38 -3.51 12.71
CA ASP A 324 -24.25 -2.33 11.85
C ASP A 324 -24.65 -1.08 12.65
N GLY A 325 -23.96 0.00 12.36
CA GLY A 325 -24.25 1.28 12.98
C GLY A 325 -23.01 2.07 13.31
N HIS A 326 -23.14 3.37 13.17
CA HIS A 326 -22.06 4.31 13.38
C HIS A 326 -21.55 4.22 14.84
N GLU A 327 -20.32 3.77 15.00
CA GLU A 327 -19.63 3.76 16.29
C GLU A 327 -18.25 4.40 16.12
N ILE A 328 -17.92 5.32 17.04
CA ILE A 328 -16.62 6.00 17.03
C ILE A 328 -15.92 5.71 18.35
N ILE A 329 -14.76 5.09 18.29
CA ILE A 329 -13.95 4.73 19.45
C ILE A 329 -12.54 5.30 19.26
N ILE A 330 -12.10 6.14 20.18
CA ILE A 330 -10.75 6.72 20.12
C ILE A 330 -10.05 6.55 21.47
N GLY A 331 -8.93 5.85 21.49
CA GLY A 331 -8.10 5.70 22.66
C GLY A 331 -7.49 4.31 22.82
N TYR A 332 -6.67 4.14 23.83
CA TYR A 332 -5.99 2.86 24.12
C TYR A 332 -6.91 1.91 24.90
N ASN A 333 -7.07 0.67 24.40
CA ASN A 333 -7.82 -0.39 25.09
C ASN A 333 -9.25 0.04 25.51
N VAL A 334 -9.93 0.80 24.66
CA VAL A 334 -11.31 1.25 24.89
C VAL A 334 -12.28 0.32 24.18
N ASP A 335 -13.18 -0.29 24.92
CA ASP A 335 -14.24 -1.10 24.34
C ASP A 335 -15.39 -0.22 23.84
N GLY A 336 -16.05 -0.63 22.79
CA GLY A 336 -17.17 0.07 22.18
C GLY A 336 -18.41 0.16 23.07
N GLY A 337 -19.23 1.17 22.84
CA GLY A 337 -20.52 1.39 23.50
C GLY A 337 -21.72 0.82 22.78
N GLY A 338 -21.49 0.33 21.55
CA GLY A 338 -22.53 -0.10 20.63
C GLY A 338 -22.96 1.00 19.65
N GLN A 339 -24.02 0.73 18.92
CA GLN A 339 -24.53 1.56 17.84
C GLN A 339 -24.77 3.03 18.25
N ASN A 340 -24.42 3.97 17.39
CA ASN A 340 -24.62 5.41 17.53
C ASN A 340 -23.90 6.05 18.73
N LYS A 341 -22.79 5.49 19.16
CA LYS A 341 -22.01 6.02 20.28
C LYS A 341 -20.62 6.49 19.88
N VAL A 342 -20.16 7.51 20.60
CA VAL A 342 -18.77 7.97 20.59
C VAL A 342 -18.15 7.69 21.95
N ARG A 343 -16.99 7.03 21.97
CA ARG A 343 -16.16 6.86 23.18
C ARG A 343 -14.77 7.43 22.96
N LEU A 344 -14.31 8.25 23.91
CA LEU A 344 -12.97 8.83 23.91
C LEU A 344 -12.34 8.55 25.28
N GLY A 345 -11.19 7.84 25.33
CA GLY A 345 -10.57 7.56 26.63
C GLY A 345 -9.47 6.53 26.62
N SER A 346 -9.30 5.82 27.73
CA SER A 346 -8.32 4.75 27.90
C SER A 346 -8.86 3.68 28.85
N GLY A 347 -8.91 2.45 28.42
CA GLY A 347 -9.48 1.33 29.19
C GLY A 347 -10.93 1.64 29.61
N SER A 348 -11.22 1.49 30.89
CA SER A 348 -12.54 1.80 31.45
C SER A 348 -12.76 3.30 31.76
N ASN A 349 -11.73 4.13 31.54
CA ASN A 349 -11.82 5.57 31.77
C ASN A 349 -12.07 6.29 30.45
N TYR A 350 -13.34 6.54 30.13
CA TYR A 350 -13.75 7.21 28.90
C TYR A 350 -14.92 8.17 29.12
N ILE A 351 -15.08 9.11 28.21
CA ILE A 351 -16.30 9.87 28.04
C ILE A 351 -17.10 9.23 26.89
N GLU A 352 -18.42 9.18 27.05
CA GLU A 352 -19.34 8.62 26.06
C GLU A 352 -20.42 9.63 25.69
N ASN A 353 -20.81 9.63 24.43
CA ASN A 353 -22.00 10.30 23.94
C ASN A 353 -22.82 9.33 23.08
N ASP A 354 -24.13 9.30 23.28
CA ASP A 354 -25.10 8.60 22.45
C ASP A 354 -25.81 9.65 21.58
N TYR A 355 -25.31 9.84 20.36
CA TYR A 355 -25.77 10.91 19.46
C TYR A 355 -27.12 10.62 18.80
N ALA A 356 -27.67 9.40 18.93
CA ALA A 356 -29.01 9.09 18.46
C ALA A 356 -30.09 9.50 19.49
N ASN A 357 -29.79 9.44 20.79
CA ASN A 357 -30.77 9.62 21.86
C ASN A 357 -30.46 10.83 22.76
N ASN A 358 -29.21 11.19 22.93
CA ASN A 358 -28.79 12.23 23.86
C ASN A 358 -27.51 12.92 23.40
N ALA A 359 -27.55 14.21 23.12
CA ALA A 359 -26.41 15.02 22.71
C ALA A 359 -25.43 15.36 23.85
N ASN A 360 -25.65 14.94 25.06
CA ASN A 360 -24.79 15.22 26.21
C ASN A 360 -23.72 14.15 26.40
N TRP A 361 -22.49 14.59 26.70
CA TRP A 361 -21.43 13.67 27.10
C TRP A 361 -21.68 13.07 28.45
N ALA A 362 -21.65 11.74 28.54
CA ALA A 362 -21.76 10.98 29.76
C ALA A 362 -20.43 10.30 30.12
N HIS A 363 -20.22 10.06 31.41
CA HIS A 363 -19.13 9.21 31.89
C HIS A 363 -19.66 8.18 32.88
N SER A 364 -18.91 7.08 33.02
CA SER A 364 -19.32 6.01 33.97
C SER A 364 -19.41 6.55 35.39
N SER A 365 -20.54 6.27 36.08
CA SER A 365 -20.83 6.72 37.46
C SER A 365 -21.36 5.60 38.34
N ASP A 366 -21.09 4.34 37.99
CA ASP A 366 -21.48 3.16 38.77
C ASP A 366 -20.76 3.15 40.13
N GLU A 367 -21.50 2.90 41.20
CA GLU A 367 -20.96 2.82 42.56
C GLU A 367 -19.82 1.82 42.70
N ARG A 368 -19.85 0.71 41.97
CA ARG A 368 -18.83 -0.35 41.97
C ARG A 368 -17.46 0.11 41.46
N LEU A 369 -17.43 1.23 40.76
CA LEU A 369 -16.19 1.85 40.22
C LEU A 369 -15.65 2.96 41.12
N LYS A 370 -16.30 3.22 42.29
CA LYS A 370 -15.97 4.32 43.17
C LYS A 370 -15.51 3.81 44.54
N THR A 371 -14.61 4.54 45.15
CA THR A 371 -14.15 4.32 46.54
C THR A 371 -14.31 5.60 47.31
N ASN A 372 -14.36 5.52 48.66
CA ASN A 372 -14.44 6.68 49.56
C ASN A 372 -15.63 7.61 49.24
N ILE A 373 -16.82 7.01 49.04
CA ILE A 373 -18.02 7.78 48.74
C ILE A 373 -18.44 8.50 50.03
N GLU A 374 -18.36 9.81 50.03
CA GLU A 374 -18.74 10.68 51.13
C GLU A 374 -19.75 11.74 50.66
N THR A 375 -20.52 12.28 51.56
CA THR A 375 -21.43 13.39 51.26
C THR A 375 -20.60 14.65 50.94
N ASP A 376 -20.89 15.27 49.78
CA ASP A 376 -20.23 16.52 49.37
C ASP A 376 -20.54 17.65 50.38
N ASN A 377 -19.53 18.40 50.76
CA ASN A 377 -19.62 19.55 51.66
C ASN A 377 -19.50 20.91 50.96
N LEU A 378 -19.31 20.93 49.66
CA LEU A 378 -19.37 22.15 48.87
C LEU A 378 -20.83 22.51 48.55
N GLY A 379 -21.44 23.31 49.40
CA GLY A 379 -22.85 23.70 49.28
C GLY A 379 -23.05 25.22 49.20
N LEU A 380 -24.10 25.73 49.84
CA LEU A 380 -24.53 27.13 49.76
C LEU A 380 -23.44 28.12 50.19
N ALA A 381 -22.64 27.80 51.20
CA ALA A 381 -21.53 28.65 51.64
C ALA A 381 -20.48 28.86 50.54
N PHE A 382 -20.10 27.80 49.82
CA PHE A 382 -19.18 27.89 48.73
C PHE A 382 -19.75 28.66 47.54
N ILE A 383 -20.98 28.37 47.13
CA ILE A 383 -21.64 29.05 46.00
C ILE A 383 -21.78 30.54 46.23
N ASN A 384 -22.06 30.98 47.46
CA ASN A 384 -22.20 32.40 47.81
C ASN A 384 -20.88 33.18 47.76
N GLU A 385 -19.72 32.51 47.80
CA GLU A 385 -18.40 33.13 47.65
C GLU A 385 -17.99 33.32 46.19
N LEU A 386 -18.69 32.72 45.21
CA LEU A 386 -18.36 32.79 43.81
C LEU A 386 -18.91 34.07 43.16
N ARG A 387 -18.04 34.76 42.42
CA ARG A 387 -18.40 35.92 41.63
C ARG A 387 -18.48 35.55 40.15
N THR A 388 -19.64 35.64 39.55
CA THR A 388 -19.79 35.52 38.09
C THR A 388 -19.29 36.75 37.41
N VAL A 389 -18.58 36.60 36.30
CA VAL A 389 -17.99 37.67 35.52
C VAL A 389 -18.31 37.54 34.05
N THR A 390 -18.23 38.69 33.34
CA THR A 390 -18.10 38.70 31.88
C THR A 390 -16.68 39.10 31.51
N TYR A 391 -16.13 38.50 30.47
CA TYR A 391 -14.77 38.80 30.03
C TYR A 391 -14.60 38.59 28.52
N ASN A 392 -13.56 39.20 27.97
CA ASN A 392 -13.07 38.92 26.61
C ASN A 392 -11.68 38.29 26.74
N TRP A 393 -11.33 37.40 25.83
CA TRP A 393 -9.97 36.87 25.75
C TRP A 393 -9.01 38.02 25.39
N LYS A 394 -7.82 38.03 25.97
CA LYS A 394 -6.73 38.90 25.51
C LYS A 394 -6.20 38.42 24.18
N ALA A 395 -5.84 39.28 23.28
CA ALA A 395 -5.08 38.97 22.09
C ALA A 395 -3.75 38.31 22.49
N SER A 396 -3.28 37.38 21.67
CA SER A 396 -2.10 36.55 21.99
C SER A 396 -0.82 37.38 22.20
N ASP A 397 -0.67 38.51 21.51
CA ASP A 397 0.43 39.48 21.67
C ASP A 397 0.34 40.33 22.92
N LYS A 398 -0.80 40.34 23.60
CA LYS A 398 -1.08 41.07 24.86
C LYS A 398 -0.98 40.14 26.08
N LEU A 399 -0.65 38.89 25.90
CA LEU A 399 -0.38 37.97 27.00
C LEU A 399 1.04 38.23 27.56
N ASP A 400 1.29 37.78 28.79
CA ASP A 400 2.64 37.70 29.30
C ASP A 400 3.44 36.69 28.47
N THR A 401 4.69 36.98 28.15
CA THR A 401 5.56 36.16 27.28
C THR A 401 5.83 34.77 27.85
N SER A 402 5.66 34.61 29.17
CA SER A 402 5.82 33.30 29.85
C SER A 402 4.58 32.42 29.74
N LEU A 403 3.43 32.94 29.31
CA LEU A 403 2.17 32.20 29.27
C LEU A 403 2.04 31.36 27.96
N PRO A 404 1.49 30.16 28.06
CA PRO A 404 1.08 29.40 26.89
C PRO A 404 0.06 30.22 26.07
N GLY A 405 0.28 30.27 24.77
CA GLY A 405 -0.56 31.05 23.84
C GLY A 405 -0.10 32.48 23.61
N TYR A 406 1.01 32.92 24.26
CA TYR A 406 1.70 34.12 23.80
C TYR A 406 2.20 33.90 22.36
N MET A 407 1.98 34.91 21.52
CA MET A 407 2.43 34.91 20.13
C MET A 407 2.76 36.35 19.74
N SER A 408 3.94 36.60 19.17
CA SER A 408 4.31 37.90 18.64
C SER A 408 3.40 38.25 17.46
N SER A 409 3.04 39.54 17.36
CA SER A 409 2.29 40.09 16.21
C SER A 409 3.02 39.89 14.88
N ASP A 410 4.35 39.65 14.90
CA ASP A 410 5.16 39.37 13.72
C ASP A 410 5.07 37.92 13.25
N THR A 411 4.36 37.05 13.99
CA THR A 411 4.16 35.64 13.63
C THR A 411 3.33 35.53 12.37
N LYS A 412 3.79 34.74 11.41
CA LYS A 412 3.03 34.47 10.19
C LYS A 412 1.64 33.89 10.54
N ASP A 413 0.61 34.40 9.88
CA ASP A 413 -0.79 34.02 10.14
C ASP A 413 -1.28 34.33 11.58
N PHE A 414 -0.72 35.31 12.26
CA PHE A 414 -1.08 35.72 13.64
C PHE A 414 -2.60 35.84 13.82
N ASP A 415 -3.31 36.57 12.95
CA ASP A 415 -4.76 36.75 13.04
C ASP A 415 -5.59 35.48 12.94
N LYS A 416 -5.07 34.43 12.27
CA LYS A 416 -5.73 33.14 12.14
C LYS A 416 -5.53 32.25 13.35
N LEU A 417 -4.45 32.45 14.09
CA LEU A 417 -4.05 31.62 15.23
C LEU A 417 -4.50 32.21 16.57
N CYS A 418 -4.93 33.44 16.59
CA CYS A 418 -5.39 34.15 17.80
C CYS A 418 -6.82 33.76 18.18
N LYS A 419 -7.11 33.83 19.48
CA LYS A 419 -8.48 33.75 19.98
C LYS A 419 -9.29 34.94 19.53
N ASP A 420 -10.57 34.76 19.22
CA ASP A 420 -11.50 35.86 19.00
C ASP A 420 -11.66 36.68 20.26
N THR A 421 -11.24 37.92 20.21
CA THR A 421 -11.30 38.86 21.33
C THR A 421 -12.55 39.74 21.32
N SER A 422 -13.39 39.63 20.28
CA SER A 422 -14.62 40.37 20.12
C SER A 422 -15.81 39.80 20.90
N VAL A 423 -15.76 38.46 21.17
CA VAL A 423 -16.84 37.77 21.85
C VAL A 423 -16.74 37.95 23.37
N THR A 424 -17.80 38.44 23.99
CA THR A 424 -17.93 38.49 25.45
C THR A 424 -18.37 37.15 25.99
N MET A 425 -17.58 36.58 26.88
CA MET A 425 -17.81 35.33 27.56
C MET A 425 -18.36 35.55 28.97
N ASN A 426 -19.13 34.59 29.46
CA ASN A 426 -19.51 34.50 30.87
C ASN A 426 -18.68 33.42 31.57
N GLY A 427 -18.33 33.61 32.81
CA GLY A 427 -17.57 32.58 33.53
C GLY A 427 -17.17 32.99 34.95
N LEU A 428 -16.18 32.29 35.47
CA LEU A 428 -15.57 32.53 36.76
C LEU A 428 -14.05 32.78 36.59
N ILE A 429 -13.44 33.39 37.58
CA ILE A 429 -11.99 33.56 37.65
C ILE A 429 -11.39 32.46 38.51
N ALA A 430 -10.49 31.65 37.97
CA ALA A 430 -9.92 30.49 38.62
C ALA A 430 -9.27 30.80 39.98
N GLN A 431 -8.61 31.96 40.11
CA GLN A 431 -8.00 32.44 41.35
C GLN A 431 -9.05 32.76 42.43
N GLU A 432 -10.20 33.29 42.00
CA GLU A 432 -11.31 33.58 42.93
C GLU A 432 -12.00 32.31 43.40
N VAL A 433 -12.15 31.33 42.51
CA VAL A 433 -12.64 29.99 42.85
C VAL A 433 -11.73 29.31 43.87
N LYS A 434 -10.40 29.40 43.71
CA LYS A 434 -9.44 28.90 44.71
C LYS A 434 -9.62 29.58 46.06
N THR A 435 -9.77 30.89 46.05
CA THR A 435 -10.01 31.67 47.29
C THR A 435 -11.32 31.26 47.95
N ALA A 436 -12.38 30.99 47.20
CA ALA A 436 -13.65 30.53 47.74
C ALA A 436 -13.54 29.14 48.39
N LEU A 437 -12.78 28.19 47.77
CA LEU A 437 -12.48 26.90 48.39
C LEU A 437 -11.74 27.04 49.72
N ASP A 438 -10.70 27.88 49.75
CA ASP A 438 -9.92 28.14 50.97
C ASP A 438 -10.79 28.72 52.10
N LYS A 439 -11.71 29.65 51.79
CA LYS A 439 -12.61 30.24 52.76
C LYS A 439 -13.54 29.24 53.41
N VAL A 440 -14.03 28.26 52.65
CA VAL A 440 -14.93 27.21 53.21
C VAL A 440 -14.14 26.02 53.78
N GLY A 441 -12.81 26.12 53.82
CA GLY A 441 -11.93 25.09 54.40
C GLY A 441 -11.87 23.82 53.54
N ALA A 442 -12.16 23.89 52.24
CA ALA A 442 -12.11 22.76 51.33
C ALA A 442 -10.66 22.49 50.91
N ASP A 443 -10.29 21.22 50.91
CA ASP A 443 -8.99 20.77 50.39
C ASP A 443 -9.07 20.75 48.83
N ASP A 444 -8.44 21.71 48.18
CA ASP A 444 -8.48 21.91 46.74
C ASP A 444 -7.90 20.75 45.95
N SER A 445 -7.08 19.90 46.57
CA SER A 445 -6.56 18.68 45.94
C SER A 445 -7.61 17.58 45.76
N LYS A 446 -8.74 17.67 46.47
CA LYS A 446 -9.83 16.69 46.44
C LYS A 446 -10.98 17.04 45.51
N TYR A 447 -11.05 18.27 45.03
CA TYR A 447 -12.18 18.75 44.22
C TYR A 447 -11.77 19.08 42.78
N ALA A 448 -12.50 18.52 41.83
CA ALA A 448 -12.26 18.77 40.41
C ALA A 448 -12.69 20.15 39.89
N VAL A 449 -13.30 20.99 40.75
CA VAL A 449 -13.75 22.34 40.34
C VAL A 449 -12.61 23.30 40.00
N TRP A 450 -11.41 23.06 40.55
CA TRP A 450 -10.21 23.84 40.32
C TRP A 450 -8.99 22.96 40.19
N SER A 451 -8.03 23.39 39.36
CA SER A 451 -6.75 22.74 39.19
C SER A 451 -5.68 23.69 38.70
N THR A 452 -4.43 23.30 38.82
CA THR A 452 -3.29 24.00 38.20
C THR A 452 -2.46 23.03 37.37
N ASP A 453 -1.96 23.48 36.23
CA ASP A 453 -1.06 22.67 35.41
C ASP A 453 0.41 22.83 35.85
N SER A 454 1.30 22.06 35.24
CA SER A 454 2.76 22.09 35.52
C SER A 454 3.44 23.44 35.26
N LYS A 455 2.76 24.35 34.58
CA LYS A 455 3.23 25.72 34.29
C LYS A 455 2.59 26.77 35.19
N GLY A 456 1.79 26.34 36.18
CA GLY A 456 1.11 27.23 37.11
C GLY A 456 -0.15 27.91 36.57
N ILE A 457 -0.65 27.48 35.40
CA ILE A 457 -1.91 28.00 34.84
C ILE A 457 -3.07 27.39 35.60
N GLN A 458 -3.88 28.22 36.21
CA GLN A 458 -5.06 27.79 36.94
C GLN A 458 -6.26 27.57 36.01
N ARG A 459 -7.01 26.51 36.25
CA ARG A 459 -8.15 26.07 35.45
C ARG A 459 -9.36 25.80 36.35
N ILE A 460 -10.54 25.94 35.80
CA ILE A 460 -11.80 25.52 36.42
C ILE A 460 -12.51 24.54 35.50
N SER A 461 -13.21 23.60 36.09
CA SER A 461 -14.14 22.69 35.40
C SER A 461 -15.55 23.19 35.64
N GLU A 462 -16.15 23.86 34.66
CA GLU A 462 -17.51 24.47 34.84
C GLU A 462 -18.58 23.41 35.15
N SER A 463 -18.50 22.23 34.54
CA SER A 463 -19.41 21.12 34.80
C SER A 463 -19.35 20.60 36.27
N SER A 464 -18.20 20.77 36.93
CA SER A 464 -17.99 20.33 38.29
C SER A 464 -18.71 21.19 39.33
N PHE A 465 -19.28 22.33 38.96
CA PHE A 465 -20.10 23.17 39.83
C PHE A 465 -21.54 22.65 39.95
N VAL A 466 -21.98 21.71 39.11
CA VAL A 466 -23.36 21.20 39.15
C VAL A 466 -23.64 20.52 40.49
N MET A 467 -22.73 19.73 41.05
CA MET A 467 -22.92 19.04 42.33
C MET A 467 -22.97 20.03 43.51
N PRO A 468 -22.03 21.00 43.66
CA PRO A 468 -22.14 22.10 44.62
C PRO A 468 -23.44 22.88 44.48
N LEU A 469 -23.94 23.17 43.28
CA LEU A 469 -25.23 23.84 43.09
C LEU A 469 -26.41 23.01 43.59
N ILE A 470 -26.44 21.71 43.29
CA ILE A 470 -27.47 20.79 43.79
C ILE A 470 -27.48 20.83 45.35
N LYS A 471 -26.30 20.71 45.96
CA LYS A 471 -26.14 20.77 47.42
C LYS A 471 -26.61 22.12 47.98
N ALA A 472 -26.21 23.24 47.35
CA ALA A 472 -26.66 24.56 47.77
C ALA A 472 -28.18 24.73 47.71
N VAL A 473 -28.83 24.21 46.66
CA VAL A 473 -30.30 24.23 46.53
C VAL A 473 -30.96 23.37 47.62
N GLN A 474 -30.38 22.21 47.96
CA GLN A 474 -30.90 21.35 49.06
C GLN A 474 -30.81 22.07 50.42
N GLU A 475 -29.68 22.73 50.73
CA GLU A 475 -29.47 23.50 51.96
C GLU A 475 -30.40 24.71 52.03
N LEU A 476 -30.58 25.41 50.93
CA LEU A 476 -31.51 26.56 50.86
C LEU A 476 -32.94 26.09 51.05
N SER A 477 -33.36 24.98 50.44
CA SER A 477 -34.69 24.39 50.62
C SER A 477 -34.97 24.01 52.10
N ALA A 478 -33.96 23.40 52.75
CA ALA A 478 -34.07 23.06 54.18
C ALA A 478 -34.20 24.32 55.03
N THR A 479 -33.42 25.36 54.77
CA THR A 479 -33.49 26.65 55.44
C THR A 479 -34.89 27.32 55.31
N VAL A 480 -35.41 27.33 54.05
CA VAL A 480 -36.75 27.86 53.77
C VAL A 480 -37.83 27.10 54.54
N THR A 481 -37.71 25.76 54.58
CA THR A 481 -38.66 24.93 55.35
C THR A 481 -38.64 25.25 56.87
N THR A 482 -37.43 25.42 57.43
CA THR A 482 -37.25 25.80 58.82
C THR A 482 -37.88 27.17 59.14
N LEU A 483 -37.56 28.17 58.28
CA LEU A 483 -38.13 29.51 58.42
C LEU A 483 -39.67 29.51 58.32
N GLN A 484 -40.24 28.70 57.43
CA GLN A 484 -41.67 28.56 57.25
C GLN A 484 -42.32 27.96 58.56
N GLN A 485 -41.67 26.99 59.18
CA GLN A 485 -42.10 26.42 60.47
C GLN A 485 -42.01 27.44 61.57
N GLU A 486 -40.95 28.22 61.66
CA GLU A 486 -40.78 29.28 62.59
C GLU A 486 -41.91 30.36 62.48
N ILE A 487 -42.18 30.78 61.23
CA ILE A 487 -43.27 31.72 60.92
C ILE A 487 -44.65 31.16 61.37
N ASN A 488 -44.94 29.89 61.10
CA ASN A 488 -46.17 29.25 61.48
C ASN A 488 -46.28 29.18 63.02
N THR A 489 -45.17 28.86 63.68
CA THR A 489 -45.12 28.87 65.14
C THR A 489 -45.36 30.27 65.69
N LEU A 490 -44.77 31.31 65.13
CA LEU A 490 -44.99 32.72 65.54
C LEU A 490 -46.42 33.20 65.27
N LYS A 491 -47.10 32.64 64.25
CA LYS A 491 -48.49 32.96 63.94
C LYS A 491 -49.51 32.21 64.80
N GLY A 492 -49.06 31.20 65.60
CA GLY A 492 -49.94 30.37 66.42
C GLY A 492 -50.75 29.35 65.62
N GLU A 493 -50.25 28.98 64.40
CA GLU A 493 -50.80 27.95 63.53
C GLU A 493 -50.11 26.60 63.76
#